data_4020a3b789c291ede79f0a5d4c3f52b4
#
_entry.id   4020a3b789c291ede79f0a5d4c3f52b4
#
_cell.length_a   1.000
_cell.length_b   1.000
_cell.length_c   1.000
_cell.angle_alpha   90.00
_cell.angle_beta   90.00
_cell.angle_gamma   90.00
#
_symmetry.space_group_name_H-M   'P 1'
#
loop_
_entity.id
_entity.type
_entity.pdbx_description
1 polymer ?
#
loop_
_entity_poly.entity_id
_entity_poly.type
_entity_poly.pdbx_seq_one_letter_code
_entity_poly.pdbx_strand_id
1 'polypeptide(L)'
;MDAIEQLVFAGVALTTRALSEARADLDLTLAQWRVLVVLGEEADGATISQVAGRIGVTLPATSRQLRRLQRRGLVDVSRDERDRRATRVRLTDLGQAARDDVISFRRERIAEAAASLDLDPTMASPLARIAEALDQP
;
A
#
# COMPACT_ATOMS: atom_id res chain seq x y z
N MET A 1 -15.74 -1.17 20.77
CA MET A 1 -15.18 -0.70 19.47
C MET A 1 -16.22 0.21 18.84
N ASP A 2 -15.88 1.46 18.62
CA ASP A 2 -16.79 2.41 17.98
C ASP A 2 -16.88 2.19 16.45
N ALA A 3 -17.74 2.95 15.77
CA ALA A 3 -17.97 2.78 14.33
C ALA A 3 -16.72 3.05 13.48
N ILE A 4 -15.86 3.97 13.90
CA ILE A 4 -14.62 4.30 13.20
C ILE A 4 -13.62 3.17 13.36
N GLU A 5 -13.43 2.65 14.57
CA GLU A 5 -12.57 1.49 14.84
C GLU A 5 -13.05 0.25 14.06
N GLN A 6 -14.37 0.03 13.99
CA GLN A 6 -14.95 -1.06 13.18
C GLN A 6 -14.63 -0.89 11.69
N LEU A 7 -14.71 0.33 11.17
CA LEU A 7 -14.39 0.62 9.77
C LEU A 7 -12.90 0.37 9.47
N VAL A 8 -12.00 0.81 10.36
CA VAL A 8 -10.56 0.56 10.24
C VAL A 8 -10.26 -0.94 10.27
N PHE A 9 -10.86 -1.67 11.22
CA PHE A 9 -10.69 -3.12 11.33
C PHE A 9 -11.20 -3.84 10.07
N ALA A 10 -12.38 -3.48 9.58
CA ALA A 10 -12.94 -4.02 8.33
C ALA A 10 -12.05 -3.72 7.12
N GLY A 11 -11.46 -2.52 7.05
CA GLY A 11 -10.50 -2.15 6.00
C GLY A 11 -9.24 -3.01 5.99
N VAL A 12 -8.68 -3.33 7.17
CA VAL A 12 -7.55 -4.25 7.31
C VAL A 12 -7.94 -5.67 6.89
N ALA A 13 -9.09 -6.16 7.35
CA ALA A 13 -9.60 -7.47 6.98
C ALA A 13 -9.83 -7.60 5.47
N LEU A 14 -10.44 -6.56 4.84
CA LEU A 14 -10.64 -6.50 3.40
C LEU A 14 -9.31 -6.51 2.64
N THR A 15 -8.31 -5.80 3.12
CA THR A 15 -6.98 -5.78 2.49
C THR A 15 -6.30 -7.15 2.59
N THR A 16 -6.37 -7.80 3.75
CA THR A 16 -5.82 -9.14 3.94
C THR A 16 -6.51 -10.16 3.01
N ARG A 17 -7.83 -10.05 2.87
CA ARG A 17 -8.61 -10.88 1.93
C ARG A 17 -8.21 -10.60 0.47
N ALA A 18 -8.04 -9.34 0.09
CA ALA A 18 -7.61 -8.96 -1.25
C ALA A 18 -6.23 -9.55 -1.59
N LEU A 19 -5.30 -9.55 -0.64
CA LEU A 19 -3.98 -10.16 -0.83
C LEU A 19 -4.06 -11.67 -1.08
N SER A 20 -4.94 -12.37 -0.38
CA SER A 20 -5.09 -13.82 -0.52
C SER A 20 -5.94 -14.25 -1.73
N GLU A 21 -6.82 -13.41 -2.25
CA GLU A 21 -7.71 -13.73 -3.37
C GLU A 21 -7.23 -13.13 -4.70
N ALA A 22 -6.88 -11.84 -4.75
CA ALA A 22 -6.50 -11.17 -5.98
C ALA A 22 -5.08 -11.56 -6.45
N ARG A 23 -4.16 -11.77 -5.52
CA ARG A 23 -2.74 -12.11 -5.80
C ARG A 23 -2.22 -13.23 -4.91
N ALA A 24 -2.99 -14.30 -4.81
CA ALA A 24 -2.60 -15.53 -4.10
C ALA A 24 -1.26 -16.10 -4.58
N ASP A 25 -0.97 -15.95 -5.88
CA ASP A 25 0.27 -16.37 -6.53
C ASP A 25 1.53 -15.71 -5.95
N LEU A 26 1.39 -14.51 -5.41
CA LEU A 26 2.52 -13.75 -4.84
C LEU A 26 2.68 -13.91 -3.33
N ASP A 27 1.70 -14.46 -2.61
CA ASP A 27 1.76 -14.62 -1.15
C ASP A 27 2.32 -13.36 -0.45
N LEU A 28 1.75 -12.19 -0.78
CA LEU A 28 2.17 -10.91 -0.23
C LEU A 28 1.65 -10.74 1.20
N THR A 29 2.52 -10.33 2.11
CA THR A 29 2.10 -9.84 3.41
C THR A 29 1.54 -8.41 3.31
N LEU A 30 0.71 -8.01 4.29
CA LEU A 30 0.23 -6.63 4.39
C LEU A 30 1.39 -5.62 4.43
N ALA A 31 2.46 -5.93 5.17
CA ALA A 31 3.63 -5.07 5.25
C ALA A 31 4.34 -4.90 3.88
N GLN A 32 4.45 -5.97 3.12
CA GLN A 32 5.03 -5.93 1.76
C GLN A 32 4.15 -5.13 0.81
N TRP A 33 2.84 -5.35 0.85
CA TRP A 33 1.91 -4.59 0.00
C TRP A 33 1.92 -3.10 0.32
N ARG A 34 2.00 -2.70 1.61
CA ARG A 34 2.16 -1.29 1.99
C ARG A 34 3.40 -0.64 1.36
N VAL A 35 4.51 -1.37 1.25
CA VAL A 35 5.70 -0.89 0.53
C VAL A 35 5.38 -0.64 -0.94
N LEU A 36 4.66 -1.55 -1.60
CA LEU A 36 4.27 -1.36 -3.01
C LEU A 36 3.34 -0.15 -3.18
N VAL A 37 2.42 0.08 -2.24
CA VAL A 37 1.53 1.26 -2.27
C VAL A 37 2.34 2.55 -2.22
N VAL A 38 3.24 2.69 -1.24
CA VAL A 38 4.09 3.87 -1.09
C VAL A 38 4.94 4.10 -2.34
N LEU A 39 5.58 3.07 -2.88
CA LEU A 39 6.39 3.18 -4.08
C LEU A 39 5.57 3.56 -5.33
N GLY A 40 4.32 3.12 -5.42
CA GLY A 40 3.44 3.45 -6.53
C GLY A 40 2.96 4.92 -6.55
N GLU A 41 3.13 5.65 -5.47
CA GLU A 41 2.87 7.09 -5.37
C GLU A 41 4.07 7.95 -5.77
N GLU A 42 5.25 7.34 -5.90
CA GLU A 42 6.52 8.00 -6.16
C GLU A 42 6.99 7.73 -7.61
N ALA A 43 6.64 8.59 -8.55
CA ALA A 43 6.93 8.41 -9.99
C ALA A 43 8.44 8.17 -10.26
N ASP A 44 9.32 8.85 -9.52
CA ASP A 44 10.77 8.70 -9.62
C ASP A 44 11.36 7.65 -8.68
N GLY A 45 10.52 6.92 -7.96
CA GLY A 45 10.91 6.02 -6.90
C GLY A 45 11.27 6.75 -5.60
N ALA A 46 11.54 6.00 -4.54
CA ALA A 46 11.83 6.52 -3.21
C ALA A 46 13.13 5.97 -2.64
N THR A 47 13.77 6.70 -1.73
CA THR A 47 14.86 6.16 -0.92
C THR A 47 14.33 5.21 0.14
N ILE A 48 15.18 4.33 0.65
CA ILE A 48 14.80 3.39 1.73
C ILE A 48 14.30 4.16 2.96
N SER A 49 14.92 5.31 3.28
CA SER A 49 14.51 6.15 4.41
C SER A 49 13.12 6.76 4.20
N GLN A 50 12.81 7.22 2.99
CA GLN A 50 11.48 7.73 2.66
C GLN A 50 10.41 6.64 2.80
N VAL A 51 10.67 5.44 2.27
CA VAL A 51 9.76 4.30 2.44
C VAL A 51 9.56 3.96 3.91
N ALA A 52 10.65 3.85 4.69
CA ALA A 52 10.60 3.55 6.12
C ALA A 52 9.74 4.57 6.90
N GLY A 53 9.94 5.87 6.63
CA GLY A 53 9.15 6.94 7.24
C GLY A 53 7.67 6.85 6.89
N ARG A 54 7.33 6.61 5.61
CA ARG A 54 5.95 6.51 5.13
C ARG A 54 5.19 5.30 5.71
N ILE A 55 5.85 4.16 5.86
CA ILE A 55 5.20 2.96 6.42
C ILE A 55 5.29 2.85 7.95
N GLY A 56 6.01 3.77 8.61
CA GLY A 56 6.17 3.78 10.06
C GLY A 56 6.96 2.58 10.61
N VAL A 57 7.98 2.12 9.87
CA VAL A 57 8.79 0.95 10.22
C VAL A 57 10.27 1.32 10.24
N THR A 58 11.06 0.63 11.06
CA THR A 58 12.49 0.91 11.17
C THR A 58 13.24 0.65 9.86
N LEU A 59 14.32 1.39 9.63
CA LEU A 59 15.15 1.26 8.44
C LEU A 59 15.65 -0.18 8.18
N PRO A 60 16.16 -0.92 9.18
CA PRO A 60 16.56 -2.31 8.99
C PRO A 60 15.41 -3.24 8.59
N ALA A 61 14.21 -3.05 9.16
CA ALA A 61 13.04 -3.85 8.82
C ALA A 61 12.58 -3.54 7.38
N THR A 62 12.54 -2.27 6.99
CA THR A 62 12.24 -1.83 5.62
C THR A 62 13.24 -2.43 4.63
N SER A 63 14.54 -2.37 4.91
CA SER A 63 15.58 -2.95 4.06
C SER A 63 15.40 -4.46 3.87
N ARG A 64 14.98 -5.19 4.91
CA ARG A 64 14.67 -6.64 4.79
C ARG A 64 13.46 -6.89 3.88
N GLN A 65 12.41 -6.08 4.00
CA GLN A 65 11.22 -6.21 3.15
C GLN A 65 11.56 -5.91 1.68
N LEU A 66 12.31 -4.85 1.44
CA LEU A 66 12.73 -4.47 0.08
C LEU A 66 13.59 -5.55 -0.57
N ARG A 67 14.54 -6.16 0.14
CA ARG A 67 15.33 -7.30 -0.37
C ARG A 67 14.46 -8.51 -0.73
N ARG A 68 13.41 -8.80 0.05
CA ARG A 68 12.47 -9.88 -0.26
C ARG A 68 11.65 -9.55 -1.51
N LEU A 69 11.15 -8.32 -1.63
CA LEU A 69 10.42 -7.87 -2.80
C LEU A 69 11.29 -7.85 -4.06
N GLN A 70 12.55 -7.41 -3.93
CA GLN A 70 13.51 -7.41 -5.04
C GLN A 70 13.80 -8.83 -5.55
N ARG A 71 14.05 -9.79 -4.66
CA ARG A 71 14.25 -11.19 -5.06
C ARG A 71 13.05 -11.81 -5.78
N ARG A 72 11.87 -11.28 -5.56
CA ARG A 72 10.62 -11.68 -6.20
C ARG A 72 10.30 -10.88 -7.46
N GLY A 73 11.18 -9.96 -7.84
CA GLY A 73 11.02 -9.12 -9.03
C GLY A 73 9.91 -8.07 -8.92
N LEU A 74 9.49 -7.71 -7.72
CA LEU A 74 8.42 -6.72 -7.49
C LEU A 74 8.94 -5.29 -7.38
N VAL A 75 10.21 -5.12 -7.01
CA VAL A 75 10.88 -3.83 -6.95
C VAL A 75 12.28 -3.94 -7.55
N ASP A 76 12.73 -2.84 -8.13
CA ASP A 76 14.11 -2.62 -8.54
C ASP A 76 14.79 -1.66 -7.59
N VAL A 77 16.06 -1.96 -7.31
CA VAL A 77 16.92 -1.15 -6.44
C VAL A 77 18.10 -0.67 -7.27
N SER A 78 18.22 0.63 -7.45
CA SER A 78 19.29 1.26 -8.19
C SER A 78 19.98 2.35 -7.37
N ARG A 79 21.19 2.73 -7.74
CA ARG A 79 21.81 3.93 -7.18
C ARG A 79 21.12 5.16 -7.75
N ASP A 80 20.94 6.18 -6.90
CA ASP A 80 20.41 7.47 -7.35
C ASP A 80 21.41 8.12 -8.32
N GLU A 81 20.92 8.62 -9.46
CA GLU A 81 21.76 9.27 -10.47
C GLU A 81 22.32 10.61 -9.97
N ARG A 82 21.57 11.28 -9.07
CA ARG A 82 21.93 12.59 -8.51
C ARG A 82 22.82 12.48 -7.27
N ASP A 83 22.63 11.42 -6.47
CA ASP A 83 23.44 11.11 -5.28
C ASP A 83 23.81 9.62 -5.29
N ARG A 84 25.02 9.32 -5.75
CA ARG A 84 25.53 7.93 -5.81
C ARG A 84 25.62 7.24 -4.44
N ARG A 85 25.47 7.96 -3.33
CA ARG A 85 25.41 7.40 -1.98
C ARG A 85 24.01 6.94 -1.60
N ALA A 86 22.99 7.48 -2.26
CA ALA A 86 21.61 7.12 -2.02
C ALA A 86 21.19 5.94 -2.91
N THR A 87 20.39 5.07 -2.35
CA THR A 87 19.75 3.95 -3.06
C THR A 87 18.29 4.31 -3.31
N ARG A 88 17.86 4.21 -4.55
CA ARG A 88 16.49 4.47 -4.98
C ARG A 88 15.79 3.17 -5.33
N VAL A 89 14.56 3.03 -4.86
CA VAL A 89 13.71 1.88 -5.09
C VAL A 89 12.52 2.29 -5.96
N ARG A 90 12.20 1.46 -6.95
CA ARG A 90 11.03 1.64 -7.84
C ARG A 90 10.24 0.35 -7.94
N LEU A 91 8.96 0.47 -8.29
CA LEU A 91 8.18 -0.71 -8.70
C LEU A 91 8.67 -1.22 -10.06
N THR A 92 8.65 -2.53 -10.22
CA THR A 92 8.65 -3.17 -11.54
C THR A 92 7.23 -3.21 -12.09
N ASP A 93 7.06 -3.59 -13.37
CA ASP A 93 5.73 -3.82 -13.95
C ASP A 93 4.94 -4.86 -13.14
N LEU A 94 5.60 -5.91 -12.67
CA LEU A 94 4.98 -6.92 -11.80
C LEU A 94 4.57 -6.32 -10.45
N GLY A 95 5.39 -5.48 -9.85
CA GLY A 95 5.08 -4.78 -8.61
C GLY A 95 3.90 -3.83 -8.75
N GLN A 96 3.87 -3.09 -9.87
CA GLN A 96 2.75 -2.19 -10.20
C GLN A 96 1.44 -2.99 -10.39
N ALA A 97 1.47 -4.05 -11.18
CA ALA A 97 0.31 -4.91 -11.39
C ALA A 97 -0.18 -5.52 -10.07
N ALA A 98 0.72 -6.03 -9.23
CA ALA A 98 0.36 -6.58 -7.94
C ALA A 98 -0.33 -5.56 -7.02
N ARG A 99 0.18 -4.32 -6.99
CA ARG A 99 -0.43 -3.21 -6.25
C ARG A 99 -1.84 -2.91 -6.76
N ASP A 100 -1.99 -2.78 -8.06
CA ASP A 100 -3.23 -2.34 -8.71
C ASP A 100 -4.33 -3.42 -8.61
N ASP A 101 -3.99 -4.69 -8.72
CA ASP A 101 -4.94 -5.81 -8.56
C ASP A 101 -5.57 -5.82 -7.16
N VAL A 102 -4.76 -5.61 -6.11
CA VAL A 102 -5.26 -5.52 -4.72
C VAL A 102 -6.14 -4.28 -4.54
N ILE A 103 -5.75 -3.14 -5.11
CA ILE A 103 -6.55 -1.91 -5.05
C ILE A 103 -7.88 -2.09 -5.77
N SER A 104 -7.88 -2.69 -6.95
CA SER A 104 -9.10 -2.94 -7.75
C SER A 104 -10.05 -3.88 -7.03
N PHE A 105 -9.57 -4.98 -6.48
CA PHE A 105 -10.37 -5.89 -5.66
C PHE A 105 -11.05 -5.16 -4.48
N ARG A 106 -10.30 -4.34 -3.77
CA ARG A 106 -10.84 -3.56 -2.64
C ARG A 106 -11.91 -2.57 -3.10
N ARG A 107 -11.66 -1.84 -4.20
CA ARG A 107 -12.61 -0.87 -4.76
C ARG A 107 -13.93 -1.52 -5.13
N GLU A 108 -13.90 -2.67 -5.77
CA GLU A 108 -15.09 -3.43 -6.14
C GLU A 108 -15.92 -3.81 -4.90
N ARG A 109 -15.27 -4.36 -3.87
CA ARG A 109 -15.95 -4.73 -2.62
C ARG A 109 -16.52 -3.54 -1.86
N ILE A 110 -15.80 -2.42 -1.84
CA ILE A 110 -16.29 -1.18 -1.22
C ILE A 110 -17.47 -0.62 -2.02
N ALA A 111 -17.40 -0.63 -3.35
CA ALA A 111 -18.50 -0.16 -4.19
C ALA A 111 -19.77 -1.02 -4.03
N GLU A 112 -19.63 -2.34 -3.97
CA GLU A 112 -20.75 -3.26 -3.71
C GLU A 112 -21.39 -2.97 -2.34
N ALA A 113 -20.58 -2.80 -1.29
CA ALA A 113 -21.08 -2.48 0.03
C ALA A 113 -21.76 -1.10 0.08
N ALA A 114 -21.18 -0.08 -0.55
CA ALA A 114 -21.75 1.26 -0.61
C ALA A 114 -23.10 1.27 -1.35
N ALA A 115 -23.20 0.55 -2.47
CA ALA A 115 -24.45 0.43 -3.23
C ALA A 115 -25.58 -0.24 -2.43
N SER A 116 -25.24 -1.18 -1.52
CA SER A 116 -26.23 -1.86 -0.68
C SER A 116 -26.77 -0.99 0.48
N LEU A 117 -26.07 0.10 0.82
CA LEU A 117 -26.34 0.92 2.01
C LEU A 117 -27.05 2.25 1.70
N ASP A 118 -27.26 2.57 0.42
CA ASP A 118 -27.84 3.86 -0.02
C ASP A 118 -27.18 5.07 0.70
N LEU A 119 -25.82 5.09 0.65
CA LEU A 119 -25.04 6.09 1.37
C LEU A 119 -25.22 7.48 0.79
N ASP A 120 -25.38 8.47 1.67
CA ASP A 120 -25.42 9.88 1.30
C ASP A 120 -24.06 10.28 0.67
N PRO A 121 -24.07 10.83 -0.58
CA PRO A 121 -22.83 11.28 -1.24
C PRO A 121 -22.02 12.30 -0.43
N THR A 122 -22.67 13.04 0.49
CA THR A 122 -21.99 14.02 1.36
C THR A 122 -21.05 13.38 2.38
N MET A 123 -21.18 12.08 2.64
CA MET A 123 -20.29 11.33 3.57
C MET A 123 -18.88 11.12 3.02
N ALA A 124 -18.68 11.21 1.71
CA ALA A 124 -17.37 10.98 1.10
C ALA A 124 -16.30 11.96 1.59
N SER A 125 -16.65 13.24 1.73
CA SER A 125 -15.71 14.28 2.17
C SER A 125 -15.24 14.13 3.63
N PRO A 126 -16.11 13.92 4.63
CA PRO A 126 -15.66 13.62 5.99
C PRO A 126 -14.78 12.37 6.10
N LEU A 127 -15.11 11.30 5.38
CA LEU A 127 -14.32 10.07 5.39
C LEU A 127 -12.92 10.27 4.77
N ALA A 128 -12.83 11.03 3.67
CA ALA A 128 -11.55 11.38 3.07
C ALA A 128 -10.65 12.15 4.05
N ARG A 129 -11.21 13.13 4.77
CA ARG A 129 -10.47 13.90 5.78
C ARG A 129 -9.97 13.06 6.94
N ILE A 130 -10.77 12.07 7.38
CA ILE A 130 -10.33 11.13 8.42
C ILE A 130 -9.17 10.28 7.88
N ALA A 131 -9.28 9.77 6.66
CA ALA A 131 -8.22 8.97 6.03
C ALA A 131 -6.92 9.78 5.90
N GLU A 132 -6.99 11.02 5.42
CA GLU A 132 -5.84 11.93 5.35
C GLU A 132 -5.19 12.19 6.72
N ALA A 133 -6.00 12.40 7.76
CA ALA A 133 -5.50 12.61 9.12
C ALA A 133 -4.80 11.38 9.71
N LEU A 134 -5.25 10.17 9.34
CA LEU A 134 -4.66 8.91 9.79
C LEU A 134 -3.38 8.52 9.02
N ASP A 135 -3.17 9.08 7.82
CA ASP A 135 -1.99 8.82 6.99
C ASP A 135 -0.80 9.75 7.30
N GLN A 136 -1.02 10.75 8.15
CA GLN A 136 0.06 11.64 8.60
C GLN A 136 0.91 10.95 9.68
N PRO A 137 2.25 11.04 9.58
CA PRO A 137 3.17 10.43 10.54
C PRO A 137 3.13 11.08 11.92
#